data_620dd990221548d15d2f477eaafb5e14
#
_entry.id   620dd990221548d15d2f477eaafb5e14
#
_cell.length_a   1.000
_cell.length_b   1.000
_cell.length_c   1.000
_cell.angle_alpha   90.00
_cell.angle_beta   90.00
_cell.angle_gamma   90.00
#
_symmetry.space_group_name_H-M   'P 1'
#
loop_
_entity.id
_entity.type
_entity.pdbx_description
1 polymer ?
#
loop_
_entity_poly.entity_id
_entity_poly.type
_entity_poly.pdbx_seq_one_letter_code
_entity_poly.pdbx_strand_id
1 'polypeptide(L)'
;MDIQNIRAFLMVAETQSFSRAAEKLFLTQPAISKRIATLEDSLDCQLFDRLGKNIQLTQAGQALIPSYQRILSEINETRRIISTLRSEVSGHLKFGTSHHIGLHRLPPILKKYTKLYHQVELDIQFMDSEQAAALILKGSIELALITLPDEIENHLSTIPVWTDTMFCVVAKDHVLAKQKYVTIKQLSEHGVLLQAQSTHTRDIIDQALKLNPEIKIIMESNYLETIKAMIQNGLGWGVLPESMIDGSLHRLNIKGVKMERHLGVLLHASRTLSSSANALLETLKNSN
;
A
#
# COMPACT_ATOMS: atom_id res chain seq x y z
N MET A 1 4.87 28.99 16.50
CA MET A 1 4.61 27.53 16.28
C MET A 1 5.65 26.99 15.32
N ASP A 2 6.41 25.96 15.72
CA ASP A 2 7.50 25.38 14.92
C ASP A 2 7.02 24.07 14.26
N ILE A 3 7.40 23.85 13.00
CA ILE A 3 7.11 22.63 12.23
C ILE A 3 7.65 21.39 12.92
N GLN A 4 8.80 21.49 13.57
CA GLN A 4 9.41 20.37 14.30
C GLN A 4 8.57 19.94 15.51
N ASN A 5 7.86 20.88 16.15
CA ASN A 5 6.95 20.59 17.25
C ASN A 5 5.69 19.87 16.74
N ILE A 6 5.18 20.29 15.57
CA ILE A 6 4.07 19.62 14.91
C ILE A 6 4.43 18.19 14.53
N ARG A 7 5.63 17.96 13.98
CA ARG A 7 6.10 16.61 13.64
C ARG A 7 6.23 15.73 14.88
N ALA A 8 6.77 16.26 15.98
CA ALA A 8 6.88 15.56 17.24
C ALA A 8 5.49 15.15 17.78
N PHE A 9 4.54 16.09 17.75
CA PHE A 9 3.16 15.83 18.15
C PHE A 9 2.51 14.69 17.35
N LEU A 10 2.53 14.76 16.02
CA LEU A 10 1.94 13.73 15.18
C LEU A 10 2.63 12.36 15.36
N MET A 11 3.95 12.34 15.57
CA MET A 11 4.69 11.10 15.81
C MET A 11 4.35 10.48 17.17
N VAL A 12 4.18 11.28 18.24
CA VAL A 12 3.72 10.78 19.55
C VAL A 12 2.27 10.29 19.45
N ALA A 13 1.41 11.00 18.73
CA ALA A 13 0.02 10.59 18.51
C ALA A 13 -0.06 9.23 17.78
N GLU A 14 0.77 9.02 16.76
CA GLU A 14 0.83 7.77 16.00
C GLU A 14 1.39 6.60 16.83
N THR A 15 2.49 6.84 17.55
CA THR A 15 3.20 5.77 18.29
C THR A 15 2.64 5.54 19.69
N GLN A 16 1.83 6.46 20.20
CA GLN A 16 1.35 6.48 21.61
C GLN A 16 2.50 6.34 22.62
N SER A 17 3.71 6.85 22.26
CA SER A 17 4.90 6.70 23.07
C SER A 17 5.94 7.78 22.73
N PHE A 18 6.36 8.56 23.74
CA PHE A 18 7.44 9.53 23.57
C PHE A 18 8.77 8.87 23.18
N SER A 19 9.09 7.71 23.74
CA SER A 19 10.33 6.99 23.43
C SER A 19 10.33 6.46 22.00
N ARG A 20 9.25 5.79 21.55
CA ARG A 20 9.14 5.33 20.17
C ARG A 20 9.09 6.46 19.15
N ALA A 21 8.46 7.59 19.50
CA ALA A 21 8.49 8.79 18.68
C ALA A 21 9.90 9.36 18.56
N ALA A 22 10.68 9.35 19.66
CA ALA A 22 12.06 9.79 19.68
C ALA A 22 12.94 8.92 18.77
N GLU A 23 12.81 7.60 18.84
CA GLU A 23 13.51 6.65 17.96
C GLU A 23 13.20 6.92 16.49
N LYS A 24 11.90 7.02 16.13
CA LYS A 24 11.46 7.28 14.74
C LYS A 24 11.93 8.64 14.19
N LEU A 25 12.11 9.63 15.05
CA LEU A 25 12.58 10.98 14.67
C LEU A 25 14.08 11.18 14.85
N PHE A 26 14.82 10.13 15.26
CA PHE A 26 16.26 10.20 15.56
C PHE A 26 16.61 11.29 16.58
N LEU A 27 15.80 11.36 17.65
CA LEU A 27 15.92 12.32 18.73
C LEU A 27 15.98 11.62 20.09
N THR A 28 16.28 12.38 21.14
CA THR A 28 16.14 11.87 22.51
C THR A 28 14.71 12.08 23.02
N GLN A 29 14.26 11.23 23.93
CA GLN A 29 12.92 11.37 24.56
C GLN A 29 12.73 12.74 25.25
N PRO A 30 13.72 13.30 26.00
CA PRO A 30 13.60 14.66 26.54
C PRO A 30 13.42 15.74 25.46
N ALA A 31 14.04 15.58 24.29
CA ALA A 31 13.86 16.52 23.19
C ALA A 31 12.43 16.49 22.64
N ILE A 32 11.85 15.30 22.49
CA ILE A 32 10.43 15.16 22.10
C ILE A 32 9.53 15.79 23.17
N SER A 33 9.74 15.46 24.46
CA SER A 33 8.94 16.04 25.55
C SER A 33 9.00 17.57 25.57
N LYS A 34 10.18 18.17 25.35
CA LYS A 34 10.34 19.62 25.26
C LYS A 34 9.57 20.20 24.06
N ARG A 35 9.60 19.55 22.89
CA ARG A 35 8.86 20.00 21.71
C ARG A 35 7.36 19.98 21.92
N ILE A 36 6.85 18.93 22.58
CA ILE A 36 5.42 18.84 22.92
C ILE A 36 5.05 19.92 23.91
N ALA A 37 5.79 20.09 25.01
CA ALA A 37 5.54 21.16 25.99
C ALA A 37 5.52 22.54 25.32
N THR A 38 6.51 22.84 24.48
CA THR A 38 6.55 24.11 23.75
C THR A 38 5.32 24.30 22.83
N LEU A 39 4.81 23.22 22.25
CA LEU A 39 3.59 23.27 21.42
C LEU A 39 2.35 23.52 22.28
N GLU A 40 2.20 22.79 23.37
CA GLU A 40 1.12 22.93 24.36
C GLU A 40 1.09 24.33 24.95
N ASP A 41 2.25 24.86 25.34
CA ASP A 41 2.39 26.24 25.84
C ASP A 41 1.98 27.27 24.79
N SER A 42 2.35 27.06 23.51
CA SER A 42 1.96 28.00 22.42
C SER A 42 0.47 28.00 22.09
N LEU A 43 -0.27 26.96 22.50
CA LEU A 43 -1.70 26.78 22.28
C LEU A 43 -2.53 27.01 23.54
N ASP A 44 -1.87 27.20 24.68
CA ASP A 44 -2.49 27.30 26.01
C ASP A 44 -3.43 26.11 26.29
N CYS A 45 -3.04 24.89 25.84
CA CYS A 45 -3.81 23.68 26.11
C CYS A 45 -2.93 22.42 26.10
N GLN A 46 -3.35 21.41 26.85
CA GLN A 46 -2.73 20.09 26.83
C GLN A 46 -3.22 19.29 25.63
N LEU A 47 -2.30 18.63 24.93
CA LEU A 47 -2.59 17.79 23.77
C LEU A 47 -2.56 16.30 24.12
N PHE A 48 -1.88 15.96 25.23
CA PHE A 48 -1.79 14.59 25.73
C PHE A 48 -2.15 14.50 27.22
N ASP A 49 -2.96 13.51 27.55
CA ASP A 49 -3.18 13.05 28.91
C ASP A 49 -2.14 12.00 29.29
N ARG A 50 -1.46 12.17 30.42
CA ARG A 50 -0.47 11.25 30.96
C ARG A 50 -1.10 10.45 32.09
N LEU A 51 -1.75 9.33 31.77
CA LEU A 51 -2.37 8.43 32.75
C LEU A 51 -1.39 7.30 33.09
N GLY A 52 -0.47 7.57 34.02
CA GLY A 52 0.58 6.63 34.41
C GLY A 52 1.55 6.33 33.27
N LYS A 53 1.56 5.07 32.78
CA LYS A 53 2.40 4.66 31.62
C LYS A 53 1.72 4.83 30.26
N ASN A 54 0.44 5.16 30.24
CA ASN A 54 -0.35 5.30 29.02
C ASN A 54 -0.43 6.77 28.61
N ILE A 55 -0.26 7.01 27.31
CA ILE A 55 -0.36 8.32 26.69
C ILE A 55 -1.59 8.30 25.81
N GLN A 56 -2.53 9.21 26.06
CA GLN A 56 -3.74 9.38 25.26
C GLN A 56 -3.82 10.82 24.76
N LEU A 57 -4.45 11.00 23.59
CA LEU A 57 -4.76 12.32 23.09
C LEU A 57 -5.93 12.94 23.88
N THR A 58 -5.79 14.19 24.23
CA THR A 58 -6.93 15.01 24.69
C THR A 58 -7.91 15.27 23.53
N GLN A 59 -9.08 15.81 23.82
CA GLN A 59 -10.00 16.27 22.78
C GLN A 59 -9.35 17.32 21.86
N ALA A 60 -8.57 18.24 22.42
CA ALA A 60 -7.80 19.24 21.66
C ALA A 60 -6.76 18.55 20.77
N GLY A 61 -6.00 17.58 21.30
CA GLY A 61 -5.04 16.80 20.54
C GLY A 61 -5.69 16.08 19.37
N GLN A 62 -6.83 15.40 19.58
CA GLN A 62 -7.56 14.72 18.52
C GLN A 62 -8.03 15.68 17.42
N ALA A 63 -8.57 16.83 17.79
CA ALA A 63 -9.06 17.85 16.84
C ALA A 63 -7.95 18.45 15.97
N LEU A 64 -6.71 18.53 16.49
CA LEU A 64 -5.59 19.14 15.78
C LEU A 64 -4.91 18.22 14.78
N ILE A 65 -5.04 16.89 14.89
CA ILE A 65 -4.40 15.94 13.98
C ILE A 65 -4.66 16.28 12.49
N PRO A 66 -5.92 16.43 12.03
CA PRO A 66 -6.17 16.68 10.61
C PRO A 66 -5.56 18.01 10.14
N SER A 67 -5.60 19.05 10.99
CA SER A 67 -5.05 20.36 10.68
C SER A 67 -3.54 20.33 10.56
N TYR A 68 -2.85 19.66 11.46
CA TYR A 68 -1.40 19.54 11.42
C TYR A 68 -0.90 18.64 10.29
N GLN A 69 -1.66 17.61 9.94
CA GLN A 69 -1.38 16.81 8.75
C GLN A 69 -1.46 17.65 7.47
N ARG A 70 -2.47 18.53 7.35
CA ARG A 70 -2.58 19.47 6.22
C ARG A 70 -1.41 20.45 6.16
N ILE A 71 -1.01 21.05 7.28
CA ILE A 71 0.14 21.96 7.33
C ILE A 71 1.41 21.26 6.82
N LEU A 72 1.70 20.06 7.28
CA LEU A 72 2.87 19.31 6.80
C LEU A 72 2.76 18.93 5.32
N SER A 73 1.53 18.64 4.85
CA SER A 73 1.27 18.39 3.43
C SER A 73 1.56 19.63 2.57
N GLU A 74 1.14 20.81 2.98
CA GLU A 74 1.39 22.08 2.27
C GLU A 74 2.88 22.43 2.20
N ILE A 75 3.63 22.16 3.28
CA ILE A 75 5.08 22.34 3.27
C ILE A 75 5.75 21.37 2.28
N ASN A 76 5.30 20.15 2.21
CA ASN A 76 5.80 19.19 1.24
C ASN A 76 5.43 19.61 -0.20
N GLU A 77 4.21 20.14 -0.41
CA GLU A 77 3.80 20.68 -1.70
C GLU A 77 4.71 21.83 -2.16
N THR A 78 5.01 22.78 -1.27
CA THR A 78 5.95 23.87 -1.56
C THR A 78 7.32 23.32 -2.01
N ARG A 79 7.83 22.29 -1.36
CA ARG A 79 9.08 21.64 -1.76
C ARG A 79 8.98 20.97 -3.12
N ARG A 80 7.86 20.31 -3.43
CA ARG A 80 7.61 19.70 -4.74
C ARG A 80 7.61 20.75 -5.85
N ILE A 81 6.88 21.84 -5.68
CA ILE A 81 6.84 22.96 -6.63
C ILE A 81 8.26 23.46 -6.91
N ILE A 82 9.06 23.68 -5.89
CA ILE A 82 10.47 24.14 -6.09
C ILE A 82 11.29 23.06 -6.81
N SER A 83 11.08 21.78 -6.53
CA SER A 83 11.82 20.69 -7.20
C SER A 83 11.54 20.64 -8.71
N THR A 84 10.31 20.96 -9.15
CA THR A 84 9.98 20.96 -10.58
C THR A 84 10.63 22.10 -11.38
N LEU A 85 11.07 23.15 -10.69
CA LEU A 85 11.78 24.28 -11.30
C LEU A 85 13.29 24.00 -11.51
N ARG A 86 13.81 22.92 -10.97
CA ARG A 86 15.21 22.52 -11.16
C ARG A 86 15.36 21.70 -12.43
N SER A 87 16.41 21.93 -13.18
CA SER A 87 16.73 21.18 -14.40
C SER A 87 17.18 19.75 -14.13
N GLU A 88 17.56 19.43 -12.92
CA GLU A 88 18.12 18.14 -12.51
C GLU A 88 17.13 17.37 -11.63
N VAL A 89 16.91 16.10 -11.97
CA VAL A 89 16.04 15.20 -11.18
C VAL A 89 16.82 14.71 -9.97
N SER A 90 16.50 15.22 -8.78
CA SER A 90 17.19 14.94 -7.53
C SER A 90 16.27 15.04 -6.33
N GLY A 91 16.75 14.64 -5.15
CA GLY A 91 16.04 14.74 -3.88
C GLY A 91 15.49 13.41 -3.42
N HIS A 92 14.48 13.44 -2.54
CA HIS A 92 13.95 12.26 -1.88
C HIS A 92 12.57 11.92 -2.46
N LEU A 93 12.41 10.69 -2.95
CA LEU A 93 11.14 10.15 -3.45
C LEU A 93 10.60 9.10 -2.49
N LYS A 94 9.52 9.44 -1.80
CA LYS A 94 8.79 8.53 -0.93
C LYS A 94 7.52 8.05 -1.60
N PHE A 95 7.40 6.74 -1.82
CA PHE A 95 6.25 6.16 -2.47
C PHE A 95 5.88 4.80 -1.89
N GLY A 96 4.61 4.41 -2.10
CA GLY A 96 4.07 3.12 -1.68
C GLY A 96 4.08 2.08 -2.79
N THR A 97 4.12 0.80 -2.42
CA THR A 97 3.88 -0.28 -3.37
C THR A 97 3.24 -1.48 -2.68
N SER A 98 2.37 -2.19 -3.40
CA SER A 98 1.91 -3.49 -2.93
C SER A 98 3.03 -4.53 -3.02
N HIS A 99 2.97 -5.57 -2.18
CA HIS A 99 4.02 -6.58 -2.10
C HIS A 99 4.27 -7.27 -3.45
N HIS A 100 3.21 -7.67 -4.14
CA HIS A 100 3.31 -8.33 -5.44
C HIS A 100 3.98 -7.44 -6.51
N ILE A 101 3.59 -6.16 -6.61
CA ILE A 101 4.21 -5.23 -7.57
C ILE A 101 5.67 -4.98 -7.20
N GLY A 102 5.95 -4.75 -5.92
CA GLY A 102 7.30 -4.53 -5.42
C GLY A 102 8.25 -5.69 -5.69
N LEU A 103 7.75 -6.92 -5.70
CA LEU A 103 8.55 -8.11 -5.92
C LEU A 103 8.69 -8.46 -7.41
N HIS A 104 7.62 -8.37 -8.20
CA HIS A 104 7.58 -8.94 -9.55
C HIS A 104 7.63 -7.91 -10.68
N ARG A 105 7.21 -6.67 -10.44
CA ARG A 105 7.10 -5.63 -11.49
C ARG A 105 8.10 -4.50 -11.31
N LEU A 106 8.32 -4.08 -10.08
CA LEU A 106 9.08 -2.87 -9.78
C LEU A 106 10.62 -3.02 -9.93
N PRO A 107 11.28 -4.16 -9.64
CA PRO A 107 12.73 -4.26 -9.65
C PRO A 107 13.40 -3.87 -10.97
N PRO A 108 12.95 -4.32 -12.16
CA PRO A 108 13.57 -3.91 -13.43
C PRO A 108 13.38 -2.41 -13.71
N ILE A 109 12.28 -1.81 -13.25
CA ILE A 109 11.98 -0.39 -13.41
C ILE A 109 12.91 0.43 -12.51
N LEU A 110 13.05 0.04 -11.23
CA LEU A 110 13.95 0.70 -10.30
C LEU A 110 15.41 0.60 -10.77
N LYS A 111 15.82 -0.52 -11.35
CA LYS A 111 17.16 -0.67 -11.92
C LYS A 111 17.43 0.38 -13.03
N LYS A 112 16.44 0.65 -13.90
CA LYS A 112 16.55 1.71 -14.92
C LYS A 112 16.53 3.09 -14.28
N TYR A 113 15.58 3.31 -13.35
CA TYR A 113 15.40 4.59 -12.70
C TYR A 113 16.64 5.03 -11.92
N THR A 114 17.20 4.18 -11.06
CA THR A 114 18.38 4.50 -10.25
C THR A 114 19.63 4.71 -11.07
N LYS A 115 19.72 4.06 -12.26
CA LYS A 115 20.82 4.28 -13.20
C LYS A 115 20.74 5.66 -13.87
N LEU A 116 19.52 6.15 -14.16
CA LEU A 116 19.29 7.45 -14.80
C LEU A 116 19.34 8.61 -13.79
N TYR A 117 18.87 8.39 -12.58
CA TYR A 117 18.63 9.43 -11.57
C TYR A 117 19.32 9.10 -10.25
N HIS A 118 20.64 9.00 -10.30
CA HIS A 118 21.50 8.59 -9.17
C HIS A 118 21.49 9.57 -7.98
N GLN A 119 21.01 10.80 -8.17
CA GLN A 119 20.85 11.80 -7.12
C GLN A 119 19.50 11.70 -6.37
N VAL A 120 18.64 10.72 -6.72
CA VAL A 120 17.36 10.51 -6.04
C VAL A 120 17.53 9.45 -4.97
N GLU A 121 17.20 9.82 -3.74
CA GLU A 121 17.07 8.89 -2.61
C GLU A 121 15.66 8.31 -2.58
N LEU A 122 15.55 6.98 -2.60
CA LEU A 122 14.27 6.27 -2.59
C LEU A 122 13.89 5.83 -1.18
N ASP A 123 12.66 6.16 -0.75
CA ASP A 123 12.00 5.61 0.42
C ASP A 123 10.77 4.81 -0.05
N ILE A 124 10.92 3.49 -0.14
CA ILE A 124 9.90 2.59 -0.67
C ILE A 124 9.16 1.94 0.49
N GLN A 125 7.86 2.17 0.57
CA GLN A 125 7.02 1.59 1.61
C GLN A 125 6.13 0.49 1.06
N PHE A 126 6.28 -0.72 1.61
CA PHE A 126 5.38 -1.82 1.30
C PHE A 126 4.10 -1.70 2.12
N MET A 127 2.96 -1.80 1.45
CA MET A 127 1.65 -1.63 2.07
C MET A 127 0.55 -2.32 1.26
N ASP A 128 -0.58 -2.54 1.89
CA ASP A 128 -1.78 -2.96 1.18
C ASP A 128 -2.37 -1.79 0.36
N SER A 129 -3.01 -2.12 -0.76
CA SER A 129 -3.55 -1.12 -1.70
C SER A 129 -4.51 -0.14 -1.03
N GLU A 130 -5.29 -0.62 -0.07
CA GLU A 130 -6.31 0.13 0.66
C GLU A 130 -5.69 1.18 1.62
N GLN A 131 -4.48 0.91 2.12
CA GLN A 131 -3.75 1.86 2.96
C GLN A 131 -3.14 3.02 2.17
N ALA A 132 -2.82 2.77 0.90
CA ALA A 132 -2.14 3.75 0.04
C ALA A 132 -2.97 5.02 -0.14
N ALA A 133 -4.29 4.90 -0.33
CA ALA A 133 -5.20 6.04 -0.49
C ALA A 133 -5.11 7.01 0.68
N ALA A 134 -5.20 6.52 1.91
CA ALA A 134 -5.11 7.33 3.11
C ALA A 134 -3.75 8.04 3.26
N LEU A 135 -2.65 7.37 2.89
CA LEU A 135 -1.31 7.95 2.96
C LEU A 135 -1.07 9.02 1.90
N ILE A 136 -1.63 8.84 0.69
CA ILE A 136 -1.60 9.85 -0.38
C ILE A 136 -2.42 11.07 0.02
N LEU A 137 -3.66 10.88 0.50
CA LEU A 137 -4.52 11.99 0.95
C LEU A 137 -3.87 12.79 2.09
N LYS A 138 -3.17 12.14 3.02
CA LYS A 138 -2.38 12.79 4.07
C LYS A 138 -1.09 13.45 3.56
N GLY A 139 -0.66 13.16 2.33
CA GLY A 139 0.62 13.63 1.78
C GLY A 139 1.85 12.98 2.40
N SER A 140 1.67 11.82 3.02
CA SER A 140 2.77 11.03 3.61
C SER A 140 3.62 10.33 2.56
N ILE A 141 3.01 10.00 1.40
CA ILE A 141 3.66 9.51 0.18
C ILE A 141 3.13 10.30 -1.01
N GLU A 142 3.89 10.38 -2.10
CA GLU A 142 3.48 11.11 -3.30
C GLU A 142 2.59 10.30 -4.23
N LEU A 143 2.92 9.03 -4.39
CA LEU A 143 2.21 8.08 -5.22
C LEU A 143 2.35 6.66 -4.64
N ALA A 144 1.55 5.74 -5.15
CA ALA A 144 1.69 4.32 -4.84
C ALA A 144 1.45 3.46 -6.08
N LEU A 145 2.23 2.38 -6.21
CA LEU A 145 2.02 1.35 -7.22
C LEU A 145 1.26 0.19 -6.56
N ILE A 146 -0.01 0.04 -6.92
CA ILE A 146 -0.97 -0.84 -6.23
C ILE A 146 -1.91 -1.54 -7.21
N THR A 147 -2.72 -2.47 -6.70
CA THR A 147 -3.94 -2.89 -7.39
C THR A 147 -4.93 -1.72 -7.35
N LEU A 148 -5.35 -1.28 -8.53
CA LEU A 148 -6.23 -0.13 -8.65
C LEU A 148 -7.65 -0.50 -8.20
N PRO A 149 -8.33 0.37 -7.44
CA PRO A 149 -9.76 0.19 -7.11
C PRO A 149 -10.63 0.39 -8.35
N ASP A 150 -11.79 -0.24 -8.37
CA ASP A 150 -12.80 -0.02 -9.41
C ASP A 150 -13.45 1.37 -9.26
N GLU A 151 -13.67 1.80 -8.02
CA GLU A 151 -14.17 3.14 -7.68
C GLU A 151 -13.06 3.99 -7.08
N ILE A 152 -12.87 5.20 -7.61
CA ILE A 152 -11.82 6.10 -7.18
C ILE A 152 -12.43 7.12 -6.21
N GLU A 153 -11.86 7.23 -5.01
CA GLU A 153 -12.25 8.26 -4.04
C GLU A 153 -11.98 9.67 -4.57
N ASN A 154 -12.78 10.63 -4.11
CA ASN A 154 -12.57 12.04 -4.39
C ASN A 154 -11.13 12.46 -4.03
N HIS A 155 -10.54 13.32 -4.86
CA HIS A 155 -9.17 13.81 -4.74
C HIS A 155 -8.06 12.78 -5.06
N LEU A 156 -8.40 11.58 -5.49
CA LEU A 156 -7.44 10.60 -6.01
C LEU A 156 -7.55 10.48 -7.53
N SER A 157 -6.48 10.04 -8.16
CA SER A 157 -6.39 9.76 -9.58
C SER A 157 -5.56 8.50 -9.81
N THR A 158 -5.87 7.75 -10.85
CA THR A 158 -5.19 6.51 -11.19
C THR A 158 -4.57 6.57 -12.59
N ILE A 159 -3.44 5.90 -12.74
CA ILE A 159 -2.79 5.66 -14.03
C ILE A 159 -2.60 4.15 -14.18
N PRO A 160 -3.43 3.46 -14.98
CA PRO A 160 -3.24 2.04 -15.25
C PRO A 160 -1.90 1.79 -15.95
N VAL A 161 -1.17 0.76 -15.50
CA VAL A 161 0.15 0.39 -16.03
C VAL A 161 0.16 -1.05 -16.50
N TRP A 162 -0.39 -1.98 -15.73
CA TRP A 162 -0.43 -3.40 -16.08
C TRP A 162 -1.82 -3.98 -15.86
N THR A 163 -2.09 -5.04 -16.61
CA THR A 163 -3.27 -5.90 -16.39
C THR A 163 -2.78 -7.30 -16.03
N ASP A 164 -3.26 -7.83 -14.93
CA ASP A 164 -3.03 -9.22 -14.53
C ASP A 164 -4.29 -10.02 -14.78
N THR A 165 -4.19 -11.06 -15.61
CA THR A 165 -5.22 -12.09 -15.73
C THR A 165 -5.05 -13.08 -14.58
N MET A 166 -6.14 -13.36 -13.86
CA MET A 166 -6.14 -14.19 -12.66
C MET A 166 -6.79 -15.55 -12.94
N PHE A 167 -6.26 -16.61 -12.35
CA PHE A 167 -6.75 -17.98 -12.54
C PHE A 167 -6.89 -18.72 -11.21
N CYS A 168 -7.93 -19.57 -11.13
CA CYS A 168 -8.01 -20.56 -10.08
C CYS A 168 -6.95 -21.63 -10.31
N VAL A 169 -6.20 -21.96 -9.26
CA VAL A 169 -5.09 -22.91 -9.32
C VAL A 169 -5.13 -23.89 -8.16
N VAL A 170 -4.55 -25.06 -8.39
CA VAL A 170 -4.33 -26.12 -7.40
C VAL A 170 -2.92 -26.69 -7.54
N ALA A 171 -2.46 -27.48 -6.57
CA ALA A 171 -1.29 -28.32 -6.73
C ALA A 171 -1.48 -29.33 -7.90
N LYS A 172 -0.39 -29.75 -8.54
CA LYS A 172 -0.48 -30.68 -9.69
C LYS A 172 -1.10 -32.02 -9.40
N ASP A 173 -0.94 -32.51 -8.19
CA ASP A 173 -1.46 -33.79 -7.72
C ASP A 173 -2.88 -33.70 -7.15
N HIS A 174 -3.45 -32.51 -7.08
CA HIS A 174 -4.79 -32.27 -6.57
C HIS A 174 -5.85 -32.97 -7.46
N VAL A 175 -6.92 -33.50 -6.85
CA VAL A 175 -7.98 -34.22 -7.56
C VAL A 175 -8.63 -33.40 -8.69
N LEU A 176 -8.78 -32.10 -8.51
CA LEU A 176 -9.34 -31.19 -9.53
C LEU A 176 -8.40 -30.98 -10.73
N ALA A 177 -7.09 -31.20 -10.58
CA ALA A 177 -6.14 -31.06 -11.69
C ALA A 177 -6.34 -32.10 -12.80
N LYS A 178 -7.02 -33.23 -12.48
CA LYS A 178 -7.33 -34.30 -13.45
C LYS A 178 -8.59 -33.99 -14.27
N GLN A 179 -9.32 -32.95 -13.94
CA GLN A 179 -10.58 -32.62 -14.59
C GLN A 179 -10.37 -31.64 -15.76
N LYS A 180 -10.99 -31.89 -16.91
CA LYS A 180 -10.92 -31.00 -18.08
C LYS A 180 -11.64 -29.67 -17.82
N TYR A 181 -12.72 -29.68 -17.04
CA TYR A 181 -13.49 -28.52 -16.61
C TYR A 181 -13.89 -28.68 -15.15
N VAL A 182 -13.85 -27.61 -14.40
CA VAL A 182 -14.24 -27.57 -12.99
C VAL A 182 -15.40 -26.58 -12.83
N THR A 183 -16.40 -26.95 -12.06
CA THR A 183 -17.54 -26.08 -11.73
C THR A 183 -17.29 -25.38 -10.40
N ILE A 184 -17.97 -24.23 -10.17
CA ILE A 184 -17.89 -23.51 -8.89
C ILE A 184 -18.37 -24.41 -7.74
N LYS A 185 -19.39 -25.27 -7.98
CA LYS A 185 -19.83 -26.24 -6.98
C LYS A 185 -18.71 -27.20 -6.56
N GLN A 186 -17.97 -27.74 -7.50
CA GLN A 186 -16.84 -28.61 -7.19
C GLN A 186 -15.71 -27.86 -6.45
N LEU A 187 -15.45 -26.59 -6.79
CA LEU A 187 -14.52 -25.75 -6.01
C LEU A 187 -14.96 -25.62 -4.56
N SER A 188 -16.27 -25.42 -4.32
CA SER A 188 -16.82 -25.26 -2.96
C SER A 188 -16.71 -26.50 -2.08
N GLU A 189 -16.48 -27.67 -2.66
CA GLU A 189 -16.24 -28.92 -1.92
C GLU A 189 -14.81 -29.00 -1.35
N HIS A 190 -13.93 -28.09 -1.79
CA HIS A 190 -12.52 -28.04 -1.36
C HIS A 190 -12.23 -26.72 -0.65
N GLY A 191 -11.30 -26.77 0.29
CA GLY A 191 -10.88 -25.57 1.00
C GLY A 191 -10.13 -24.59 0.11
N VAL A 192 -10.30 -23.30 0.38
CA VAL A 192 -9.76 -22.21 -0.41
C VAL A 192 -8.80 -21.34 0.40
N LEU A 193 -7.78 -20.82 -0.28
CA LEU A 193 -6.85 -19.82 0.22
C LEU A 193 -7.08 -18.52 -0.56
N LEU A 194 -7.46 -17.46 0.13
CA LEU A 194 -7.87 -16.20 -0.48
C LEU A 194 -7.11 -15.00 0.11
N GLN A 195 -7.22 -13.88 -0.55
CA GLN A 195 -6.86 -12.58 0.00
C GLN A 195 -7.87 -12.17 1.09
N ALA A 196 -7.44 -11.29 2.00
CA ALA A 196 -8.33 -10.77 3.04
C ALA A 196 -9.54 -10.04 2.43
N GLN A 197 -10.67 -10.09 3.13
CA GLN A 197 -11.96 -9.54 2.66
C GLN A 197 -11.93 -8.05 2.32
N SER A 198 -11.00 -7.28 2.88
CA SER A 198 -10.87 -5.84 2.66
C SER A 198 -10.04 -5.47 1.43
N THR A 199 -9.70 -6.42 0.55
CA THR A 199 -8.80 -6.14 -0.59
C THR A 199 -9.54 -6.10 -1.93
N HIS A 200 -9.16 -5.16 -2.79
CA HIS A 200 -9.70 -5.06 -4.16
C HIS A 200 -9.55 -6.38 -4.95
N THR A 201 -8.46 -7.12 -4.74
CA THR A 201 -8.27 -8.42 -5.37
C THR A 201 -9.33 -9.43 -4.89
N ARG A 202 -9.70 -9.40 -3.60
CA ARG A 202 -10.74 -10.27 -3.06
C ARG A 202 -12.10 -9.92 -3.65
N ASP A 203 -12.44 -8.66 -3.80
CA ASP A 203 -13.71 -8.22 -4.41
C ASP A 203 -13.83 -8.74 -5.84
N ILE A 204 -12.78 -8.67 -6.66
CA ILE A 204 -12.75 -9.22 -8.01
C ILE A 204 -13.01 -10.73 -8.02
N ILE A 205 -12.41 -11.47 -7.08
CA ILE A 205 -12.60 -12.92 -6.96
C ILE A 205 -14.04 -13.26 -6.58
N ASP A 206 -14.57 -12.60 -5.56
CA ASP A 206 -15.91 -12.84 -5.04
C ASP A 206 -16.98 -12.51 -6.08
N GLN A 207 -16.82 -11.42 -6.84
CA GLN A 207 -17.70 -11.04 -7.94
C GLN A 207 -17.67 -12.08 -9.08
N ALA A 208 -16.48 -12.54 -9.48
CA ALA A 208 -16.32 -13.46 -10.60
C ALA A 208 -16.78 -14.87 -10.28
N LEU A 209 -16.48 -15.36 -9.09
CA LEU A 209 -16.78 -16.74 -8.70
C LEU A 209 -18.14 -16.88 -7.99
N LYS A 210 -18.71 -15.80 -7.45
CA LYS A 210 -19.95 -15.82 -6.65
C LYS A 210 -19.92 -16.98 -5.64
N LEU A 211 -18.84 -17.03 -4.88
CA LEU A 211 -18.57 -18.13 -3.96
C LEU A 211 -19.72 -18.30 -2.97
N ASN A 212 -20.07 -19.54 -2.69
CA ASN A 212 -21.02 -19.86 -1.64
C ASN A 212 -20.47 -19.36 -0.30
N PRO A 213 -21.27 -18.66 0.55
CA PRO A 213 -20.84 -18.24 1.88
C PRO A 213 -20.36 -19.39 2.79
N GLU A 214 -20.80 -20.62 2.52
CA GLU A 214 -20.40 -21.83 3.25
C GLU A 214 -19.04 -22.41 2.82
N ILE A 215 -18.35 -21.79 1.84
CA ILE A 215 -17.05 -22.28 1.39
C ILE A 215 -16.05 -22.24 2.54
N LYS A 216 -15.30 -23.32 2.73
CA LYS A 216 -14.28 -23.42 3.77
C LYS A 216 -13.06 -22.60 3.41
N ILE A 217 -12.94 -21.39 3.94
CA ILE A 217 -11.70 -20.61 3.85
C ILE A 217 -10.70 -21.22 4.84
N ILE A 218 -9.59 -21.74 4.33
CA ILE A 218 -8.51 -22.34 5.12
C ILE A 218 -7.56 -21.26 5.64
N MET A 219 -7.26 -20.29 4.77
CA MET A 219 -6.30 -19.23 5.07
C MET A 219 -6.66 -17.95 4.31
N GLU A 220 -6.47 -16.82 4.96
CA GLU A 220 -6.46 -15.50 4.31
C GLU A 220 -5.06 -14.89 4.41
N SER A 221 -4.58 -14.31 3.32
CA SER A 221 -3.29 -13.61 3.28
C SER A 221 -3.25 -12.61 2.12
N ASN A 222 -2.68 -11.43 2.34
CA ASN A 222 -2.44 -10.44 1.28
C ASN A 222 -1.15 -10.71 0.49
N TYR A 223 -0.36 -11.70 0.92
CA TYR A 223 0.88 -12.12 0.25
C TYR A 223 0.62 -13.28 -0.70
N LEU A 224 0.60 -12.98 -2.01
CA LEU A 224 0.33 -13.98 -3.05
C LEU A 224 1.36 -15.11 -3.07
N GLU A 225 2.61 -14.81 -2.71
CA GLU A 225 3.69 -15.80 -2.60
C GLU A 225 3.39 -16.81 -1.49
N THR A 226 2.84 -16.36 -0.37
CA THR A 226 2.41 -17.24 0.72
C THR A 226 1.23 -18.12 0.27
N ILE A 227 0.23 -17.53 -0.38
CA ILE A 227 -0.91 -18.27 -0.95
C ILE A 227 -0.38 -19.33 -1.93
N LYS A 228 0.51 -18.95 -2.86
CA LYS A 228 1.14 -19.86 -3.82
C LYS A 228 1.82 -21.05 -3.13
N ALA A 229 2.68 -20.76 -2.15
CA ALA A 229 3.42 -21.79 -1.42
C ALA A 229 2.49 -22.77 -0.72
N MET A 230 1.40 -22.31 -0.12
CA MET A 230 0.43 -23.19 0.54
C MET A 230 -0.38 -24.04 -0.45
N ILE A 231 -0.77 -23.46 -1.61
CA ILE A 231 -1.43 -24.22 -2.68
C ILE A 231 -0.51 -25.31 -3.22
N GLN A 232 0.77 -24.99 -3.46
CA GLN A 232 1.79 -25.96 -3.94
C GLN A 232 1.93 -27.17 -3.01
N ASN A 233 1.70 -26.98 -1.71
CA ASN A 233 1.76 -28.03 -0.70
C ASN A 233 0.40 -28.70 -0.44
N GLY A 234 -0.59 -28.50 -1.31
CA GLY A 234 -1.85 -29.24 -1.30
C GLY A 234 -2.87 -28.79 -0.26
N LEU A 235 -2.71 -27.60 0.35
CA LEU A 235 -3.67 -27.13 1.37
C LEU A 235 -5.06 -26.86 0.80
N GLY A 236 -5.18 -26.61 -0.50
CA GLY A 236 -6.45 -26.31 -1.15
C GLY A 236 -6.23 -25.65 -2.51
N TRP A 237 -7.23 -24.91 -2.97
CA TRP A 237 -7.16 -24.11 -4.18
C TRP A 237 -7.09 -22.60 -3.84
N GLY A 238 -6.67 -21.79 -4.78
CA GLY A 238 -6.67 -20.32 -4.64
C GLY A 238 -6.67 -19.64 -6.00
N VAL A 239 -6.54 -18.31 -5.98
CA VAL A 239 -6.52 -17.49 -7.21
C VAL A 239 -5.19 -16.74 -7.28
N LEU A 240 -4.48 -16.93 -8.39
CA LEU A 240 -3.18 -16.29 -8.63
C LEU A 240 -3.14 -15.64 -10.02
N PRO A 241 -2.33 -14.57 -10.19
CA PRO A 241 -2.06 -14.01 -11.50
C PRO A 241 -1.28 -15.00 -12.37
N GLU A 242 -1.51 -14.96 -13.67
CA GLU A 242 -0.86 -15.85 -14.66
C GLU A 242 0.67 -15.86 -14.52
N SER A 243 1.26 -14.70 -14.26
CA SER A 243 2.70 -14.53 -14.06
C SER A 243 3.30 -15.35 -12.90
N MET A 244 2.48 -15.79 -11.96
CA MET A 244 2.90 -16.61 -10.81
C MET A 244 2.67 -18.11 -11.02
N ILE A 245 1.99 -18.51 -12.10
CA ILE A 245 1.67 -19.91 -12.38
C ILE A 245 2.87 -20.55 -13.09
N ASP A 246 3.51 -21.46 -12.42
CA ASP A 246 4.65 -22.22 -12.94
C ASP A 246 4.36 -23.72 -13.01
N GLY A 247 5.40 -24.47 -13.32
CA GLY A 247 5.33 -25.91 -13.44
C GLY A 247 4.93 -26.69 -12.17
N SER A 248 4.77 -26.06 -11.02
CA SER A 248 4.35 -26.69 -9.75
C SER A 248 2.83 -26.63 -9.53
N LEU A 249 2.15 -25.76 -10.25
CA LEU A 249 0.72 -25.54 -10.13
C LEU A 249 -0.04 -26.02 -11.38
N HIS A 250 -1.32 -26.31 -11.20
CA HIS A 250 -2.25 -26.61 -12.28
C HIS A 250 -3.34 -25.55 -12.34
N ARG A 251 -3.51 -24.92 -13.49
CA ARG A 251 -4.57 -23.95 -13.78
C ARG A 251 -5.89 -24.70 -14.01
N LEU A 252 -6.91 -24.34 -13.27
CA LEU A 252 -8.25 -24.88 -13.43
C LEU A 252 -8.99 -24.18 -14.55
N ASN A 253 -9.72 -24.94 -15.35
CA ASN A 253 -10.56 -24.41 -16.42
C ASN A 253 -12.01 -24.33 -15.92
N ILE A 254 -12.49 -23.10 -15.66
CA ILE A 254 -13.83 -22.84 -15.13
C ILE A 254 -14.60 -22.08 -16.21
N LYS A 255 -15.67 -22.69 -16.74
CA LYS A 255 -16.45 -22.10 -17.82
C LYS A 255 -17.12 -20.79 -17.39
N GLY A 256 -16.93 -19.73 -18.18
CA GLY A 256 -17.58 -18.43 -17.98
C GLY A 256 -16.94 -17.56 -16.89
N VAL A 257 -15.87 -17.99 -16.25
CA VAL A 257 -15.13 -17.18 -15.27
C VAL A 257 -14.00 -16.44 -15.95
N LYS A 258 -14.00 -15.13 -15.83
CA LYS A 258 -12.92 -14.23 -16.22
C LYS A 258 -12.60 -13.34 -15.03
N MET A 259 -11.34 -13.25 -14.68
CA MET A 259 -10.86 -12.38 -13.60
C MET A 259 -9.65 -11.60 -14.10
N GLU A 260 -9.77 -10.30 -14.08
CA GLU A 260 -8.70 -9.38 -14.45
C GLU A 260 -8.60 -8.33 -13.36
N ARG A 261 -7.38 -7.92 -13.02
CA ARG A 261 -7.14 -6.78 -12.15
C ARG A 261 -6.20 -5.80 -12.81
N HIS A 262 -6.42 -4.54 -12.58
CA HIS A 262 -5.56 -3.48 -13.06
C HIS A 262 -4.58 -3.09 -11.97
N LEU A 263 -3.31 -3.06 -12.34
CA LEU A 263 -2.21 -2.59 -11.50
C LEU A 263 -1.72 -1.26 -12.06
N GLY A 264 -1.41 -0.34 -11.19
CA GLY A 264 -0.99 0.97 -11.66
C GLY A 264 -0.61 1.93 -10.54
N VAL A 265 -0.56 3.19 -10.90
CA VAL A 265 -0.20 4.27 -9.99
C VAL A 265 -1.48 4.92 -9.45
N LEU A 266 -1.54 5.07 -8.13
CA LEU A 266 -2.48 5.92 -7.42
C LEU A 266 -1.75 7.18 -6.97
N LEU A 267 -2.35 8.34 -7.17
CA LEU A 267 -1.80 9.65 -6.81
C LEU A 267 -2.91 10.63 -6.41
N HIS A 268 -2.54 11.75 -5.83
CA HIS A 268 -3.49 12.82 -5.52
C HIS A 268 -3.81 13.64 -6.76
N ALA A 269 -5.10 13.81 -7.09
CA ALA A 269 -5.54 14.44 -8.36
C ALA A 269 -5.08 15.89 -8.54
N SER A 270 -4.92 16.66 -7.47
CA SER A 270 -4.63 18.09 -7.51
C SER A 270 -3.24 18.46 -7.00
N ARG A 271 -2.42 17.50 -6.51
CA ARG A 271 -1.07 17.82 -6.02
C ARG A 271 -0.04 17.72 -7.12
N THR A 272 0.89 18.65 -7.13
CA THR A 272 2.05 18.61 -8.01
C THR A 272 2.97 17.45 -7.60
N LEU A 273 3.38 16.64 -8.56
CA LEU A 273 4.40 15.63 -8.33
C LEU A 273 5.80 16.26 -8.35
N SER A 274 6.71 15.75 -7.53
CA SER A 274 8.12 16.16 -7.58
C SER A 274 8.76 15.77 -8.92
N SER A 275 9.90 16.36 -9.25
CA SER A 275 10.69 15.96 -10.43
C SER A 275 11.06 14.48 -10.39
N SER A 276 11.39 13.95 -9.21
CA SER A 276 11.69 12.54 -9.00
C SER A 276 10.48 11.63 -9.21
N ALA A 277 9.28 12.03 -8.75
CA ALA A 277 8.05 11.27 -8.97
C ALA A 277 7.64 11.26 -10.46
N ASN A 278 7.72 12.40 -11.13
CA ASN A 278 7.47 12.49 -12.58
C ASN A 278 8.44 11.61 -13.39
N ALA A 279 9.72 11.63 -13.04
CA ALA A 279 10.73 10.78 -13.68
C ALA A 279 10.45 9.28 -13.47
N LEU A 280 9.91 8.88 -12.30
CA LEU A 280 9.48 7.49 -12.07
C LEU A 280 8.29 7.14 -12.98
N LEU A 281 7.29 8.01 -13.11
CA LEU A 281 6.15 7.80 -14.02
C LEU A 281 6.60 7.65 -15.47
N GLU A 282 7.52 8.48 -15.95
CA GLU A 282 8.07 8.35 -17.31
C GLU A 282 8.86 7.04 -17.48
N THR A 283 9.63 6.63 -16.47
CA THR A 283 10.35 5.34 -16.51
C THR A 283 9.38 4.16 -16.55
N LEU A 284 8.25 4.23 -15.83
CA LEU A 284 7.17 3.24 -15.88
C LEU A 284 6.55 3.13 -17.28
N LYS A 285 6.18 4.27 -17.91
CA LYS A 285 5.60 4.33 -19.26
C LYS A 285 6.53 3.73 -20.31
N ASN A 286 7.83 4.00 -20.21
CA ASN A 286 8.85 3.54 -21.16
C ASN A 286 9.33 2.10 -20.92
N SER A 287 8.74 1.40 -19.96
CA SER A 287 9.14 0.03 -19.57
C SER A 287 8.04 -1.01 -19.81
N ASN A 288 6.90 -0.58 -20.33
CA ASN A 288 5.76 -1.43 -20.73
C ASN A 288 5.81 -1.80 -22.21
#